data_cfc968d694b849bde1ceafa60ea1cd19
#
_entry.id   cfc968d694b849bde1ceafa60ea1cd19
#
_cell.length_a   1.000
_cell.length_b   1.000
_cell.length_c   1.000
_cell.angle_alpha   90.00
_cell.angle_beta   90.00
_cell.angle_gamma   90.00
#
_symmetry.space_group_name_H-M   'P 1'
#
loop_
_entity.id
_entity.type
_entity.pdbx_description
1 polymer ?
#
loop_
_entity_poly.entity_id
_entity_poly.type
_entity_poly.pdbx_seq_one_letter_code
_entity_poly.pdbx_strand_id
1 'polypeptide(L)'
;MRNLKVAYGNSRNAKKWSNKSICYDDLKNRLRTPIRTTETMEEYAKMNKAQRDAAKDHGGFVGGALKGGLRRIDCVDCRSLIALDGDKISTQFLDCFESITPYTACLYTTHSHTPDNPRVRIVFPLTRDITSEEYVAVARYLAQILGIDYFDECSYQPNQLMYWPSCPQNGTYIFKEAEKGWLDPDDILSVHPEWQDPTRLPTSSRESKANQITQQKAQDPLT
;
A
#
# COMPACT_ATOMS: atom_id res chain seq x y z
N MET A 1 7.12 -9.20 20.58
CA MET A 1 6.92 -8.41 19.34
C MET A 1 7.04 -6.93 19.70
N ARG A 2 7.61 -6.10 18.81
CA ARG A 2 7.73 -4.66 19.04
C ARG A 2 6.41 -3.94 18.73
N ASN A 3 6.22 -2.74 19.27
CA ASN A 3 5.17 -1.84 18.82
C ASN A 3 5.56 -1.16 17.49
N LEU A 4 4.56 -0.93 16.65
CA LEU A 4 4.68 -0.29 15.35
C LEU A 4 4.24 1.17 15.45
N LYS A 5 4.97 2.07 14.79
CA LYS A 5 4.56 3.47 14.64
C LYS A 5 3.63 3.58 13.43
N VAL A 6 2.47 4.19 13.63
CA VAL A 6 1.46 4.38 12.58
C VAL A 6 0.81 5.74 12.75
N ALA A 7 0.75 6.53 11.70
CA ALA A 7 0.06 7.82 11.72
C ALA A 7 -1.37 7.67 11.20
N TYR A 8 -2.36 8.18 11.96
CA TYR A 8 -3.78 8.12 11.64
C TYR A 8 -4.30 9.48 11.18
N GLY A 9 -5.07 9.49 10.10
CA GLY A 9 -5.83 10.63 9.62
C GLY A 9 -7.32 10.29 9.51
N ASN A 10 -8.19 11.26 9.79
CA ASN A 10 -9.64 11.11 9.70
C ASN A 10 -10.20 11.32 8.29
N SER A 11 -9.37 11.76 7.34
CA SER A 11 -9.68 11.91 5.92
C SER A 11 -8.37 11.95 5.13
N ARG A 12 -8.45 11.64 3.83
CA ARG A 12 -7.31 11.82 2.90
C ARG A 12 -6.81 13.27 2.86
N ASN A 13 -7.69 14.22 3.14
CA ASN A 13 -7.41 15.66 3.14
C ASN A 13 -7.06 16.19 4.55
N ALA A 14 -6.90 15.31 5.55
CA ALA A 14 -6.57 15.72 6.90
C ALA A 14 -5.29 16.55 6.93
N LYS A 15 -5.37 17.76 7.49
CA LYS A 15 -4.24 18.66 7.64
C LYS A 15 -3.27 18.22 8.75
N LYS A 16 -3.76 17.43 9.70
CA LYS A 16 -3.00 16.93 10.84
C LYS A 16 -3.27 15.44 11.06
N TRP A 17 -2.20 14.68 11.21
CA TRP A 17 -2.17 13.25 11.44
C TRP A 17 -1.66 12.96 12.86
N SER A 18 -2.18 11.92 13.47
CA SER A 18 -1.85 11.53 14.85
C SER A 18 -0.96 10.30 14.85
N ASN A 19 0.29 10.46 15.29
CA ASN A 19 1.19 9.31 15.47
C ASN A 19 0.72 8.45 16.65
N LYS A 20 0.68 7.14 16.42
CA LYS A 20 0.30 6.11 17.39
C LYS A 20 1.41 5.06 17.47
N SER A 21 1.52 4.44 18.64
CA SER A 21 2.33 3.24 18.86
C SER A 21 1.36 2.10 19.18
N ILE A 22 1.29 1.09 18.33
CA ILE A 22 0.28 0.02 18.41
C ILE A 22 0.94 -1.34 18.22
N CYS A 23 0.32 -2.41 18.72
CA CYS A 23 0.73 -3.76 18.33
C CYS A 23 0.17 -4.11 16.94
N TYR A 24 0.78 -5.08 16.28
CA TYR A 24 0.33 -5.50 14.94
C TYR A 24 -1.07 -6.14 14.95
N ASP A 25 -1.41 -6.83 16.04
CA ASP A 25 -2.73 -7.44 16.19
C ASP A 25 -3.85 -6.41 16.29
N ASP A 26 -3.62 -5.27 16.97
CA ASP A 26 -4.59 -4.17 17.01
C ASP A 26 -4.84 -3.60 15.61
N LEU A 27 -3.76 -3.46 14.81
CA LEU A 27 -3.90 -3.04 13.42
C LEU A 27 -4.69 -4.06 12.59
N LYS A 28 -4.33 -5.35 12.67
CA LYS A 28 -5.03 -6.43 11.97
C LYS A 28 -6.52 -6.46 12.32
N ASN A 29 -6.85 -6.38 13.61
CA ASN A 29 -8.24 -6.36 14.08
C ASN A 29 -9.02 -5.19 13.48
N ARG A 30 -8.41 -4.02 13.37
CA ARG A 30 -9.03 -2.86 12.73
C ARG A 30 -9.20 -3.05 11.22
N LEU A 31 -8.27 -3.73 10.56
CA LEU A 31 -8.34 -4.01 9.12
C LEU A 31 -9.28 -5.17 8.80
N ARG A 32 -9.61 -6.04 9.74
CA ARG A 32 -10.48 -7.21 9.55
C ARG A 32 -11.94 -6.86 9.28
N THR A 33 -12.43 -5.75 9.83
CA THR A 33 -13.84 -5.35 9.73
C THR A 33 -13.99 -4.08 8.91
N PRO A 34 -14.64 -4.12 7.73
CA PRO A 34 -14.85 -2.93 6.91
C PRO A 34 -15.99 -2.06 7.46
N ILE A 35 -15.91 -0.77 7.17
CA ILE A 35 -17.05 0.13 7.28
C ILE A 35 -17.98 -0.17 6.10
N ARG A 36 -19.22 -0.59 6.37
CA ARG A 36 -20.25 -0.73 5.34
C ARG A 36 -20.84 0.63 5.02
N THR A 37 -20.77 1.02 3.76
CA THR A 37 -21.37 2.27 3.27
C THR A 37 -22.80 2.04 2.78
N THR A 38 -23.51 3.09 2.45
CA THR A 38 -24.95 3.01 2.12
C THR A 38 -25.24 2.73 0.66
N GLU A 39 -24.31 3.04 -0.23
CA GLU A 39 -24.44 2.78 -1.66
C GLU A 39 -24.22 1.29 -1.98
N THR A 40 -24.84 0.82 -3.05
CA THR A 40 -24.57 -0.49 -3.64
C THR A 40 -23.38 -0.45 -4.58
N MET A 41 -22.86 -1.62 -4.98
CA MET A 41 -21.80 -1.73 -5.99
C MET A 41 -22.18 -1.10 -7.32
N GLU A 42 -23.45 -1.26 -7.73
CA GLU A 42 -24.00 -0.73 -8.97
C GLU A 42 -24.09 0.80 -8.93
N GLU A 43 -24.48 1.36 -7.79
CA GLU A 43 -24.51 2.81 -7.55
C GLU A 43 -23.09 3.36 -7.53
N TYR A 44 -22.18 2.71 -6.80
CA TYR A 44 -20.75 3.10 -6.75
C TYR A 44 -20.09 3.09 -8.13
N ALA A 45 -20.41 2.10 -8.97
CA ALA A 45 -19.88 2.01 -10.34
C ALA A 45 -20.30 3.19 -11.23
N LYS A 46 -21.50 3.77 -10.99
CA LYS A 46 -22.03 4.93 -11.73
C LYS A 46 -21.48 6.27 -11.22
N MET A 47 -20.87 6.32 -10.03
CA MET A 47 -20.32 7.52 -9.44
C MET A 47 -19.15 8.07 -10.25
N ASN A 48 -19.04 9.39 -10.34
CA ASN A 48 -17.84 10.04 -10.83
C ASN A 48 -16.67 9.89 -9.84
N LYS A 49 -15.46 10.28 -10.27
CA LYS A 49 -14.24 10.13 -9.45
C LYS A 49 -14.36 10.81 -8.08
N ALA A 50 -14.90 12.04 -8.03
CA ALA A 50 -15.02 12.79 -6.77
C ALA A 50 -15.98 12.11 -5.78
N GLN A 51 -17.10 11.60 -6.28
CA GLN A 51 -18.08 10.84 -5.48
C GLN A 51 -17.47 9.53 -4.96
N ARG A 52 -16.77 8.75 -5.81
CA ARG A 52 -16.07 7.53 -5.40
C ARG A 52 -14.97 7.81 -4.37
N ASP A 53 -14.25 8.91 -4.54
CA ASP A 53 -13.22 9.31 -3.59
C ASP A 53 -13.83 9.71 -2.23
N ALA A 54 -15.00 10.33 -2.21
CA ALA A 54 -15.72 10.67 -0.99
C ALA A 54 -16.30 9.42 -0.31
N ALA A 55 -16.89 8.50 -1.06
CA ALA A 55 -17.52 7.29 -0.53
C ALA A 55 -16.52 6.39 0.24
N LYS A 56 -15.28 6.29 -0.23
CA LYS A 56 -14.24 5.48 0.43
C LYS A 56 -13.43 6.22 1.50
N ASP A 57 -13.62 7.54 1.68
CA ASP A 57 -12.79 8.34 2.59
C ASP A 57 -13.34 8.32 4.02
N HIS A 58 -13.11 7.24 4.71
CA HIS A 58 -13.33 7.10 6.15
C HIS A 58 -12.03 7.30 6.95
N GLY A 59 -11.11 8.11 6.40
CA GLY A 59 -9.75 8.26 6.90
C GLY A 59 -8.85 7.09 6.55
N GLY A 60 -7.69 7.05 7.19
CA GLY A 60 -6.70 6.02 6.91
C GLY A 60 -5.45 6.13 7.75
N PHE A 61 -4.42 5.43 7.31
CA PHE A 61 -3.14 5.41 8.01
C PHE A 61 -1.95 5.53 7.06
N VAL A 62 -0.85 6.02 7.59
CA VAL A 62 0.49 5.86 7.03
C VAL A 62 1.24 4.91 7.95
N GLY A 63 1.85 3.86 7.41
CA GLY A 63 2.55 2.83 8.17
C GLY A 63 3.89 3.29 8.75
N GLY A 64 3.89 4.41 9.44
CA GLY A 64 5.06 5.06 10.04
C GLY A 64 4.69 6.30 10.83
N ALA A 65 5.69 7.03 11.30
CA ALA A 65 5.52 8.30 12.01
C ALA A 65 5.73 9.50 11.07
N LEU A 66 5.03 10.59 11.35
CA LEU A 66 5.07 11.85 10.60
C LEU A 66 5.52 13.00 11.50
N LYS A 67 6.56 13.73 11.09
CA LYS A 67 7.04 14.93 11.78
C LYS A 67 5.96 16.00 11.75
N GLY A 68 5.65 16.57 12.92
CA GLY A 68 4.61 17.57 13.09
C GLY A 68 3.18 17.12 12.70
N GLY A 69 2.98 15.81 12.46
CA GLY A 69 1.71 15.26 11.99
C GLY A 69 1.35 15.70 10.56
N LEU A 70 2.33 15.99 9.71
CA LEU A 70 2.13 16.44 8.33
C LEU A 70 2.39 15.27 7.37
N ARG A 71 1.39 14.91 6.55
CA ARG A 71 1.52 13.85 5.55
C ARG A 71 2.15 14.38 4.25
N ARG A 72 3.43 14.69 4.34
CA ARG A 72 4.29 15.12 3.23
C ARG A 72 5.50 14.20 3.18
N ILE A 73 6.14 14.08 2.02
CA ILE A 73 7.27 13.18 1.81
C ILE A 73 8.47 13.55 2.71
N ASP A 74 8.74 14.84 2.84
CA ASP A 74 9.80 15.41 3.69
C ASP A 74 9.49 15.36 5.19
N CYS A 75 8.25 15.02 5.55
CA CYS A 75 7.79 14.90 6.93
C CYS A 75 7.69 13.45 7.41
N VAL A 76 8.05 12.46 6.61
CA VAL A 76 8.12 11.07 7.08
C VAL A 76 9.31 10.94 8.02
N ASP A 77 9.04 10.56 9.28
CA ASP A 77 10.07 10.33 10.30
C ASP A 77 10.68 8.94 10.16
N CYS A 78 9.80 7.93 10.05
CA CYS A 78 10.18 6.55 9.79
C CYS A 78 8.99 5.76 9.26
N ARG A 79 9.27 4.53 8.77
CA ARG A 79 8.25 3.54 8.41
C ARG A 79 8.43 2.29 9.27
N SER A 80 7.32 1.78 9.79
CA SER A 80 7.24 0.54 10.59
C SER A 80 6.52 -0.59 9.85
N LEU A 81 5.91 -0.26 8.70
CA LEU A 81 5.13 -1.18 7.86
C LEU A 81 5.48 -0.92 6.40
N ILE A 82 5.54 -1.98 5.59
CA ILE A 82 5.34 -1.89 4.14
C ILE A 82 3.87 -2.08 3.85
N ALA A 83 3.29 -1.24 2.98
CA ALA A 83 1.91 -1.38 2.53
C ALA A 83 1.86 -1.23 1.00
N LEU A 84 1.33 -2.26 0.34
CA LEU A 84 1.21 -2.33 -1.11
C LEU A 84 -0.27 -2.29 -1.53
N ASP A 85 -0.62 -1.42 -2.47
CA ASP A 85 -1.97 -1.29 -3.06
C ASP A 85 -2.02 -2.07 -4.37
N GLY A 86 -2.73 -3.19 -4.39
CA GLY A 86 -2.83 -4.12 -5.52
C GLY A 86 -4.10 -3.86 -6.33
N ASP A 87 -3.93 -3.22 -7.48
CA ASP A 87 -5.02 -2.83 -8.38
C ASP A 87 -5.28 -3.83 -9.52
N LYS A 88 -4.37 -4.79 -9.73
CA LYS A 88 -4.42 -5.79 -10.80
C LYS A 88 -4.15 -7.21 -10.30
N ILE A 89 -4.61 -7.50 -9.12
CA ILE A 89 -4.45 -8.81 -8.49
C ILE A 89 -5.28 -9.84 -9.26
N SER A 90 -4.70 -11.02 -9.52
CA SER A 90 -5.45 -12.16 -10.05
C SER A 90 -6.23 -12.86 -8.92
N THR A 91 -7.31 -13.56 -9.29
CA THR A 91 -8.04 -14.42 -8.33
C THR A 91 -7.12 -15.49 -7.75
N GLN A 92 -6.25 -16.09 -8.56
CA GLN A 92 -5.25 -17.07 -8.12
C GLN A 92 -4.30 -16.50 -7.07
N PHE A 93 -3.82 -15.24 -7.25
CA PHE A 93 -3.00 -14.58 -6.23
C PHE A 93 -3.76 -14.47 -4.90
N LEU A 94 -5.04 -14.04 -4.99
CA LEU A 94 -5.88 -13.90 -3.81
C LEU A 94 -6.08 -15.25 -3.09
N ASP A 95 -6.32 -16.32 -3.85
CA ASP A 95 -6.51 -17.67 -3.29
C ASP A 95 -5.24 -18.24 -2.66
N CYS A 96 -4.09 -18.01 -3.30
CA CYS A 96 -2.80 -18.53 -2.86
C CYS A 96 -2.04 -17.58 -1.90
N PHE A 97 -2.63 -16.47 -1.47
CA PHE A 97 -1.96 -15.40 -0.72
C PHE A 97 -1.08 -15.91 0.42
N GLU A 98 -1.59 -16.79 1.25
CA GLU A 98 -0.84 -17.34 2.40
C GLU A 98 0.40 -18.12 1.96
N SER A 99 0.29 -18.87 0.87
CA SER A 99 1.39 -19.71 0.35
C SER A 99 2.50 -18.89 -0.31
N ILE A 100 2.11 -17.89 -1.12
CA ILE A 100 3.06 -17.10 -1.92
C ILE A 100 3.71 -15.96 -1.14
N THR A 101 3.09 -15.52 -0.05
CA THR A 101 3.62 -14.42 0.76
C THR A 101 4.81 -14.90 1.61
N PRO A 102 6.02 -14.30 1.47
CA PRO A 102 7.22 -14.81 2.15
C PRO A 102 7.32 -14.44 3.62
N TYR A 103 6.57 -13.43 4.08
CA TYR A 103 6.60 -12.90 5.45
C TYR A 103 5.22 -12.83 6.05
N THR A 104 5.14 -12.59 7.36
CA THR A 104 3.87 -12.23 8.03
C THR A 104 3.26 -11.02 7.35
N ALA A 105 1.98 -11.16 6.99
CA ALA A 105 1.21 -10.08 6.36
C ALA A 105 -0.28 -10.23 6.61
N CYS A 106 -1.01 -9.14 6.46
CA CYS A 106 -2.45 -9.22 6.24
C CYS A 106 -2.82 -8.57 4.91
N LEU A 107 -3.84 -9.14 4.28
CA LEU A 107 -4.45 -8.66 3.06
C LEU A 107 -5.89 -8.27 3.33
N TYR A 108 -6.33 -7.14 2.80
CA TYR A 108 -7.73 -6.75 2.81
C TYR A 108 -8.15 -6.15 1.48
N THR A 109 -9.40 -6.40 1.08
CA THR A 109 -9.95 -5.85 -0.16
C THR A 109 -10.33 -4.39 -0.02
N THR A 110 -10.15 -3.62 -1.09
CA THR A 110 -10.47 -2.19 -1.12
C THR A 110 -11.95 -1.97 -1.46
N HIS A 111 -12.44 -0.74 -1.29
CA HIS A 111 -13.81 -0.34 -1.57
C HIS A 111 -14.29 -0.66 -3.00
N SER A 112 -13.36 -0.64 -3.96
CA SER A 112 -13.63 -0.90 -5.38
C SER A 112 -13.43 -2.37 -5.79
N HIS A 113 -13.24 -3.27 -4.82
CA HIS A 113 -13.04 -4.69 -5.10
C HIS A 113 -14.31 -5.33 -5.67
N THR A 114 -14.13 -6.15 -6.71
CA THR A 114 -15.14 -7.09 -7.19
C THR A 114 -14.52 -8.47 -7.39
N PRO A 115 -15.29 -9.57 -7.38
CA PRO A 115 -14.74 -10.90 -7.62
C PRO A 115 -13.97 -11.01 -8.95
N ASP A 116 -14.46 -10.35 -10.01
CA ASP A 116 -13.84 -10.37 -11.35
C ASP A 116 -12.67 -9.40 -11.50
N ASN A 117 -12.53 -8.44 -10.58
CA ASN A 117 -11.44 -7.48 -10.57
C ASN A 117 -10.96 -7.25 -9.13
N PRO A 118 -10.20 -8.20 -8.58
CA PRO A 118 -9.73 -8.12 -7.20
C PRO A 118 -8.82 -6.90 -6.99
N ARG A 119 -9.13 -6.12 -5.94
CA ARG A 119 -8.34 -4.97 -5.50
C ARG A 119 -8.07 -5.10 -4.02
N VAL A 120 -6.81 -5.08 -3.65
CA VAL A 120 -6.38 -5.40 -2.29
C VAL A 120 -5.34 -4.44 -1.77
N ARG A 121 -5.18 -4.43 -0.45
CA ARG A 121 -3.99 -3.88 0.22
C ARG A 121 -3.35 -4.97 1.04
N ILE A 122 -2.02 -5.01 0.97
CA ILE A 122 -1.22 -5.97 1.72
C ILE A 122 -0.33 -5.17 2.67
N VAL A 123 -0.31 -5.56 3.94
CA VAL A 123 0.43 -4.86 5.00
C VAL A 123 1.39 -5.82 5.68
N PHE A 124 2.68 -5.49 5.66
CA PHE A 124 3.77 -6.26 6.24
C PHE A 124 4.36 -5.51 7.44
N PRO A 125 4.40 -6.10 8.65
CA PRO A 125 5.10 -5.51 9.78
C PRO A 125 6.61 -5.69 9.62
N LEU A 126 7.38 -4.66 9.98
CA LEU A 126 8.84 -4.67 9.92
C LEU A 126 9.46 -5.00 11.28
N THR A 127 10.60 -5.71 11.28
CA THR A 127 11.37 -6.01 12.50
C THR A 127 11.98 -4.76 13.12
N ARG A 128 12.31 -3.74 12.30
CA ARG A 128 12.79 -2.41 12.72
C ARG A 128 12.11 -1.28 11.95
N ASP A 129 12.21 -0.07 12.46
CA ASP A 129 11.86 1.12 11.69
C ASP A 129 12.90 1.37 10.60
N ILE A 130 12.43 1.89 9.46
CA ILE A 130 13.27 2.21 8.30
C ILE A 130 13.08 3.66 7.85
N THR A 131 14.08 4.18 7.14
CA THR A 131 14.05 5.51 6.52
C THR A 131 13.12 5.55 5.29
N SER A 132 12.90 6.75 4.74
CA SER A 132 12.14 6.91 3.50
C SER A 132 12.81 6.24 2.31
N GLU A 133 14.12 6.31 2.21
CA GLU A 133 14.91 5.70 1.13
C GLU A 133 14.85 4.16 1.23
N GLU A 134 15.13 3.61 2.43
CA GLU A 134 14.99 2.16 2.66
C GLU A 134 13.57 1.68 2.34
N TYR A 135 12.52 2.48 2.70
CA TYR A 135 11.13 2.12 2.40
C TYR A 135 10.90 1.95 0.90
N VAL A 136 11.37 2.90 0.08
CA VAL A 136 11.22 2.82 -1.38
C VAL A 136 11.87 1.55 -1.92
N ALA A 137 13.09 1.25 -1.49
CA ALA A 137 13.83 0.07 -1.92
C ALA A 137 13.13 -1.23 -1.48
N VAL A 138 12.87 -1.38 -0.17
CA VAL A 138 12.24 -2.59 0.38
C VAL A 138 10.86 -2.84 -0.23
N ALA A 139 10.04 -1.80 -0.40
CA ALA A 139 8.72 -1.93 -0.99
C ALA A 139 8.78 -2.39 -2.46
N ARG A 140 9.73 -1.88 -3.25
CA ARG A 140 9.90 -2.27 -4.65
C ARG A 140 10.43 -3.70 -4.80
N TYR A 141 11.45 -4.08 -4.03
CA TYR A 141 11.96 -5.47 -4.06
C TYR A 141 10.93 -6.48 -3.54
N LEU A 142 10.18 -6.14 -2.49
CA LEU A 142 9.07 -6.97 -2.02
C LEU A 142 7.97 -7.10 -3.09
N ALA A 143 7.63 -6.00 -3.75
CA ALA A 143 6.69 -6.03 -4.87
C ALA A 143 7.20 -6.89 -6.03
N GLN A 144 8.50 -6.86 -6.33
CA GLN A 144 9.11 -7.72 -7.36
C GLN A 144 8.96 -9.20 -7.02
N ILE A 145 9.19 -9.58 -5.77
CA ILE A 145 9.01 -10.95 -5.28
C ILE A 145 7.55 -11.42 -5.47
N LEU A 146 6.59 -10.53 -5.24
CA LEU A 146 5.16 -10.83 -5.33
C LEU A 146 4.56 -10.64 -6.74
N GLY A 147 5.31 -10.05 -7.68
CA GLY A 147 4.85 -9.66 -9.00
C GLY A 147 4.55 -8.15 -9.06
N ILE A 148 5.56 -7.36 -9.39
CA ILE A 148 5.52 -5.88 -9.31
C ILE A 148 4.40 -5.25 -10.13
N ASP A 149 3.98 -5.89 -11.23
CA ASP A 149 2.90 -5.39 -12.10
C ASP A 149 1.50 -5.45 -11.47
N TYR A 150 1.35 -6.15 -10.36
CA TYR A 150 0.10 -6.17 -9.57
C TYR A 150 -0.13 -4.86 -8.80
N PHE A 151 0.93 -4.11 -8.48
CA PHE A 151 0.88 -3.02 -7.50
C PHE A 151 0.88 -1.64 -8.15
N ASP A 152 0.22 -0.70 -7.48
CA ASP A 152 0.23 0.71 -7.84
C ASP A 152 1.54 1.35 -7.36
N GLU A 153 2.18 2.14 -8.23
CA GLU A 153 3.44 2.85 -7.96
C GLU A 153 3.34 3.81 -6.77
N CYS A 154 2.15 4.35 -6.50
CA CYS A 154 1.91 5.17 -5.32
C CYS A 154 2.25 4.44 -4.01
N SER A 155 2.22 3.10 -4.00
CA SER A 155 2.59 2.28 -2.84
C SER A 155 4.04 2.50 -2.39
N TYR A 156 4.93 2.87 -3.32
CA TYR A 156 6.35 3.09 -3.05
C TYR A 156 6.65 4.47 -2.45
N GLN A 157 5.64 5.35 -2.35
CA GLN A 157 5.83 6.66 -1.74
C GLN A 157 5.80 6.55 -0.21
N PRO A 158 6.81 7.04 0.51
CA PRO A 158 6.89 6.89 1.96
C PRO A 158 5.72 7.53 2.73
N ASN A 159 5.06 8.55 2.18
CA ASN A 159 3.90 9.22 2.76
C ASN A 159 2.56 8.71 2.23
N GLN A 160 2.54 7.56 1.52
CA GLN A 160 1.30 7.03 0.95
C GLN A 160 0.29 6.67 2.02
N LEU A 161 -0.93 7.16 1.80
CA LEU A 161 -2.11 6.86 2.60
C LEU A 161 -2.69 5.50 2.21
N MET A 162 -2.93 4.67 3.20
CA MET A 162 -3.81 3.51 3.09
C MET A 162 -5.15 3.82 3.77
N TYR A 163 -6.24 3.82 3.00
CA TYR A 163 -7.58 4.02 3.56
C TYR A 163 -7.93 2.90 4.53
N TRP A 164 -8.66 3.25 5.60
CA TRP A 164 -9.34 2.23 6.39
C TRP A 164 -10.28 1.41 5.51
N PRO A 165 -10.45 0.13 5.83
CA PRO A 165 -11.31 -0.72 5.02
C PRO A 165 -12.74 -0.21 5.01
N SER A 166 -13.29 -0.11 3.83
CA SER A 166 -14.71 0.19 3.59
C SER A 166 -15.20 -0.67 2.43
N CYS A 167 -16.51 -0.89 2.39
CA CYS A 167 -17.13 -1.76 1.40
C CYS A 167 -18.57 -1.29 1.14
N PRO A 168 -19.02 -1.22 -0.12
CA PRO A 168 -20.42 -0.95 -0.45
C PRO A 168 -21.37 -1.92 0.25
N GLN A 169 -22.65 -1.54 0.40
CA GLN A 169 -23.64 -2.27 1.16
C GLN A 169 -23.70 -3.76 0.78
N ASN A 170 -23.73 -4.07 -0.52
CA ASN A 170 -23.78 -5.43 -1.08
C ASN A 170 -22.43 -5.93 -1.60
N GLY A 171 -21.33 -5.19 -1.36
CA GLY A 171 -20.00 -5.56 -1.82
C GLY A 171 -19.40 -6.72 -1.02
N THR A 172 -18.45 -7.42 -1.64
CA THR A 172 -17.69 -8.49 -0.99
C THR A 172 -16.46 -7.90 -0.30
N TYR A 173 -16.26 -8.28 0.94
CA TYR A 173 -15.04 -7.94 1.68
C TYR A 173 -14.28 -9.20 2.08
N ILE A 174 -13.00 -9.25 1.77
CA ILE A 174 -12.12 -10.37 2.08
C ILE A 174 -10.97 -9.84 2.93
N PHE A 175 -10.69 -10.56 4.01
CA PHE A 175 -9.50 -10.38 4.84
C PHE A 175 -8.76 -11.72 4.94
N LYS A 176 -7.46 -11.70 4.71
CA LYS A 176 -6.60 -12.89 4.81
C LYS A 176 -5.34 -12.55 5.61
N GLU A 177 -4.75 -13.55 6.23
CA GLU A 177 -3.50 -13.46 6.98
C GLU A 177 -2.50 -14.50 6.48
N ALA A 178 -1.23 -14.14 6.50
CA ALA A 178 -0.10 -15.07 6.40
C ALA A 178 0.73 -14.91 7.68
N GLU A 179 0.89 -16.00 8.43
CA GLU A 179 1.64 -16.00 9.68
C GLU A 179 2.98 -16.70 9.46
N LYS A 180 4.05 -15.89 9.45
CA LYS A 180 5.45 -16.29 9.25
C LYS A 180 6.34 -15.41 10.14
N GLY A 181 7.60 -15.24 9.79
CA GLY A 181 8.45 -14.20 10.37
C GLY A 181 8.05 -12.80 9.89
N TRP A 182 8.23 -11.77 10.73
CA TRP A 182 8.11 -10.39 10.29
C TRP A 182 9.17 -10.09 9.24
N LEU A 183 8.85 -9.16 8.33
CA LEU A 183 9.80 -8.72 7.31
C LEU A 183 10.99 -8.01 7.97
N ASP A 184 12.18 -8.61 7.86
CA ASP A 184 13.42 -7.93 8.18
C ASP A 184 13.88 -7.13 6.94
N PRO A 185 13.92 -5.81 6.99
CA PRO A 185 14.37 -5.03 5.85
C PRO A 185 15.82 -5.33 5.46
N ASP A 186 16.65 -5.76 6.41
CA ASP A 186 18.06 -6.09 6.15
C ASP A 186 18.22 -7.37 5.31
N ASP A 187 17.28 -8.33 5.38
CA ASP A 187 17.24 -9.50 4.48
C ASP A 187 17.13 -9.08 3.01
N ILE A 188 16.42 -8.00 2.72
CA ILE A 188 16.27 -7.48 1.35
C ILE A 188 17.45 -6.58 1.00
N LEU A 189 17.82 -5.62 1.86
CA LEU A 189 18.82 -4.60 1.54
C LEU A 189 20.21 -5.19 1.41
N SER A 190 20.56 -6.22 2.20
CA SER A 190 21.88 -6.86 2.15
C SER A 190 22.16 -7.60 0.85
N VAL A 191 21.14 -8.15 0.20
CA VAL A 191 21.27 -8.87 -1.09
C VAL A 191 21.17 -7.93 -2.30
N HIS A 192 20.88 -6.66 -2.08
CA HIS A 192 20.78 -5.61 -3.10
C HIS A 192 21.65 -4.40 -2.72
N PRO A 193 22.98 -4.50 -2.74
CA PRO A 193 23.87 -3.45 -2.24
C PRO A 193 23.74 -2.13 -2.99
N GLU A 194 23.17 -2.15 -4.20
CA GLU A 194 22.88 -0.98 -5.04
C GLU A 194 21.54 -0.29 -4.72
N TRP A 195 20.83 -0.70 -3.67
CA TRP A 195 19.47 -0.21 -3.37
C TRP A 195 19.38 1.33 -3.19
N GLN A 196 20.48 1.99 -2.89
CA GLN A 196 20.56 3.46 -2.76
C GLN A 196 20.53 4.17 -4.13
N ASP A 197 20.77 3.47 -5.23
CA ASP A 197 20.64 4.02 -6.57
C ASP A 197 19.21 3.83 -7.08
N PRO A 198 18.38 4.90 -7.20
CA PRO A 198 17.00 4.79 -7.64
C PRO A 198 16.84 4.18 -9.03
N THR A 199 17.88 4.26 -9.89
CA THR A 199 17.85 3.72 -11.25
C THR A 199 18.01 2.20 -11.28
N ARG A 200 18.44 1.59 -10.19
CA ARG A 200 18.62 0.14 -10.02
C ARG A 200 17.42 -0.53 -9.37
N LEU A 201 16.51 0.25 -8.83
CA LEU A 201 15.32 -0.30 -8.17
C LEU A 201 14.36 -0.96 -9.19
N PRO A 202 13.68 -2.05 -8.79
CA PRO A 202 12.70 -2.69 -9.65
C PRO A 202 11.60 -1.72 -10.10
N THR A 203 11.22 -1.81 -11.38
CA THR A 203 10.14 -1.02 -11.99
C THR A 203 9.09 -1.91 -12.62
N SER A 204 7.85 -1.49 -12.59
CA SER A 204 6.76 -2.18 -13.27
C SER A 204 6.88 -2.04 -14.79
N SER A 205 6.20 -2.91 -15.55
CA SER A 205 6.12 -2.79 -17.00
C SER A 205 5.48 -1.46 -17.46
N ARG A 206 4.63 -0.85 -16.62
CA ARG A 206 4.00 0.45 -16.87
C ARG A 206 4.98 1.60 -16.70
N GLU A 207 5.78 1.60 -15.62
CA GLU A 207 6.85 2.59 -15.41
C GLU A 207 7.89 2.54 -16.53
N SER A 208 8.31 1.34 -16.92
CA SER A 208 9.28 1.14 -17.99
C SER A 208 8.80 1.73 -19.33
N LYS A 209 7.53 1.51 -19.69
CA LYS A 209 6.93 2.10 -20.90
C LYS A 209 6.81 3.62 -20.80
N ALA A 210 6.39 4.16 -19.65
CA ALA A 210 6.27 5.59 -19.44
C ALA A 210 7.64 6.29 -19.55
N ASN A 211 8.69 5.70 -18.98
CA ASN A 211 10.06 6.21 -19.08
C ASN A 211 10.57 6.20 -20.53
N GLN A 212 10.30 5.14 -21.31
CA GLN A 212 10.66 5.07 -22.74
C GLN A 212 9.96 6.17 -23.55
N ILE A 213 8.66 6.38 -23.34
CA ILE A 213 7.90 7.44 -24.03
C ILE A 213 8.45 8.83 -23.68
N THR A 214 8.81 9.06 -22.41
CA THR A 214 9.39 10.34 -21.97
C THR A 214 10.76 10.58 -22.60
N GLN A 215 11.60 9.55 -22.68
CA GLN A 215 12.91 9.63 -23.33
C GLN A 215 12.78 9.90 -24.85
N GLN A 216 11.84 9.22 -25.53
CA GLN A 216 11.58 9.46 -26.96
C GLN A 216 11.13 10.90 -27.22
N LYS A 217 10.20 11.43 -26.42
CA LYS A 217 9.74 12.82 -26.54
C LYS A 217 10.84 13.85 -26.23
N ALA A 218 11.77 13.52 -25.34
CA ALA A 218 12.91 14.40 -25.04
C ALA A 218 13.95 14.41 -26.18
N GLN A 219 14.02 13.34 -26.97
CA GLN A 219 14.92 13.23 -28.13
C GLN A 219 14.32 13.81 -29.42
N ASP A 220 12.98 13.95 -29.50
CA ASP A 220 12.28 14.53 -30.65
C ASP A 220 11.34 15.69 -30.19
N PRO A 221 11.90 16.89 -29.96
CA PRO A 221 11.14 18.02 -29.44
C PRO A 221 10.23 18.71 -30.46
N LEU A 222 10.10 18.18 -31.70
CA LEU A 222 9.36 18.78 -32.82
C LEU A 222 8.06 18.04 -33.19
N THR A 223 7.57 17.10 -32.34
CA THR A 223 6.26 16.45 -32.52
C THR A 223 5.25 16.84 -31.43
#